data_060c746797d185f620457b9a7a7e3a51
#
_entry.id   060c746797d185f620457b9a7a7e3a51
#
_cell.length_a   1.000
_cell.length_b   1.000
_cell.length_c   1.000
_cell.angle_alpha   90.00
_cell.angle_beta   90.00
_cell.angle_gamma   90.00
#
_symmetry.space_group_name_H-M   'P 1'
#
loop_
_entity.id
_entity.type
_entity.pdbx_description
1 polymer ?
#
loop_
_entity_poly.entity_id
_entity_poly.type
_entity_poly.pdbx_seq_one_letter_code
_entity_poly.pdbx_strand_id
1 'polypeptide(L)'
;MQWLREAKIPVGIVSNAQFYTQPIFESLAGTSFKTLGFDDNFLEWSFQVKEGKPSRVLYERLAESCEVRGIDPRGVFYVGNDLQKDILPAHEVGFLTGLFAGDKRSLRIGDVPFESAASLADAVITDLNQVREVVKLG
;
A
#
# COMPACT_ATOMS: atom_id res chain seq x y z
N MET A 1 -11.90 -6.71 1.12
CA MET A 1 -11.62 -6.63 2.60
C MET A 1 -12.10 -7.88 3.36
N GLN A 2 -13.34 -8.37 3.15
CA GLN A 2 -13.88 -9.50 3.93
C GLN A 2 -12.99 -10.76 3.85
N TRP A 3 -12.59 -11.19 2.65
CA TRP A 3 -11.76 -12.38 2.47
C TRP A 3 -10.35 -12.26 3.11
N LEU A 4 -9.76 -11.04 3.17
CA LEU A 4 -8.49 -10.79 3.86
C LEU A 4 -8.64 -11.05 5.36
N ARG A 5 -9.75 -10.61 5.96
CA ARG A 5 -10.04 -10.89 7.37
C ARG A 5 -10.25 -12.37 7.64
N GLU A 6 -11.00 -13.06 6.77
CA GLU A 6 -11.23 -14.52 6.86
C GLU A 6 -9.91 -15.31 6.75
N ALA A 7 -9.00 -14.83 5.87
CA ALA A 7 -7.67 -15.40 5.71
C ALA A 7 -6.67 -14.95 6.78
N LYS A 8 -7.07 -14.07 7.70
CA LYS A 8 -6.21 -13.45 8.74
C LYS A 8 -4.98 -12.73 8.17
N ILE A 9 -5.13 -12.14 6.99
CA ILE A 9 -4.08 -11.34 6.35
C ILE A 9 -4.24 -9.90 6.84
N PRO A 10 -3.24 -9.34 7.55
CA PRO A 10 -3.30 -7.97 8.02
C PRO A 10 -3.26 -6.98 6.84
N VAL A 11 -3.96 -5.86 6.97
CA VAL A 11 -4.03 -4.81 5.95
C VAL A 11 -3.62 -3.49 6.56
N GLY A 12 -2.69 -2.81 5.92
CA GLY A 12 -2.17 -1.52 6.34
C GLY A 12 -2.35 -0.42 5.30
N ILE A 13 -1.90 0.77 5.64
CA ILE A 13 -1.92 1.96 4.78
C ILE A 13 -0.58 2.70 4.91
N VAL A 14 -0.03 3.13 3.78
CA VAL A 14 1.05 4.13 3.72
C VAL A 14 0.53 5.31 2.90
N SER A 15 0.41 6.47 3.51
CA SER A 15 -0.22 7.62 2.84
C SER A 15 0.45 8.96 3.14
N ASN A 16 0.58 9.78 2.10
CA ASN A 16 0.80 11.22 2.25
C ASN A 16 -0.51 11.84 2.71
N ALA A 17 -0.62 12.12 4.01
CA ALA A 17 -1.86 12.51 4.64
C ALA A 17 -1.65 13.63 5.66
N GLN A 18 -2.72 14.33 5.97
CA GLN A 18 -2.80 15.31 7.05
C GLN A 18 -3.41 14.66 8.29
N PHE A 19 -3.22 15.25 9.47
CA PHE A 19 -3.70 14.72 10.74
C PHE A 19 -5.22 14.49 10.77
N TYR A 20 -5.98 15.20 9.96
CA TYR A 20 -7.43 15.09 9.86
C TYR A 20 -7.92 14.06 8.81
N THR A 21 -7.01 13.45 8.05
CA THR A 21 -7.37 12.52 6.95
C THR A 21 -8.13 11.31 7.47
N GLN A 22 -7.62 10.65 8.50
CA GLN A 22 -8.28 9.48 9.08
C GLN A 22 -9.64 9.84 9.71
N PRO A 23 -9.77 10.86 10.58
CA PRO A 23 -11.07 11.26 11.13
C PRO A 23 -12.12 11.61 10.06
N ILE A 24 -11.73 12.31 8.99
CA ILE A 24 -12.64 12.63 7.89
C ILE A 24 -13.08 11.34 7.17
N PHE A 25 -12.14 10.46 6.85
CA PHE A 25 -12.47 9.21 6.19
C PHE A 25 -13.43 8.35 7.01
N GLU A 26 -13.16 8.19 8.31
CA GLU A 26 -14.03 7.43 9.22
C GLU A 26 -15.42 8.06 9.36
N SER A 27 -15.48 9.39 9.39
CA SER A 27 -16.76 10.12 9.41
C SER A 27 -17.58 9.88 8.14
N LEU A 28 -16.94 9.95 6.97
CA LEU A 28 -17.60 9.70 5.68
C LEU A 28 -18.02 8.24 5.50
N ALA A 29 -17.20 7.32 5.98
CA ALA A 29 -17.47 5.88 5.93
C ALA A 29 -18.51 5.43 6.97
N GLY A 30 -18.79 6.26 7.98
CA GLY A 30 -19.66 5.92 9.11
C GLY A 30 -19.12 4.81 10.00
N THR A 31 -17.79 4.54 9.94
CA THR A 31 -17.16 3.45 10.70
C THR A 31 -15.64 3.66 10.80
N SER A 32 -14.99 2.98 11.75
CA SER A 32 -13.55 3.08 11.95
C SER A 32 -12.74 2.25 10.93
N PHE A 33 -11.48 2.60 10.73
CA PHE A 33 -10.54 1.81 9.94
C PHE A 33 -10.42 0.37 10.45
N LYS A 34 -10.38 0.19 11.76
CA LYS A 34 -10.36 -1.14 12.39
C LYS A 34 -11.58 -1.98 12.01
N THR A 35 -12.77 -1.39 12.03
CA THR A 35 -14.02 -2.07 11.63
C THR A 35 -14.00 -2.42 10.13
N LEU A 36 -13.38 -1.57 9.29
CA LEU A 36 -13.16 -1.85 7.87
C LEU A 36 -12.15 -2.97 7.63
N GLY A 37 -11.35 -3.32 8.63
CA GLY A 37 -10.39 -4.42 8.58
C GLY A 37 -8.94 -3.97 8.41
N PHE A 38 -8.63 -2.68 8.62
CA PHE A 38 -7.26 -2.22 8.71
C PHE A 38 -6.67 -2.51 10.09
N ASP A 39 -5.39 -2.83 10.13
CA ASP A 39 -4.65 -3.04 11.37
C ASP A 39 -3.92 -1.75 11.77
N ASP A 40 -4.22 -1.24 12.97
CA ASP A 40 -3.66 0.02 13.49
C ASP A 40 -2.12 0.00 13.58
N ASN A 41 -1.52 -1.20 13.67
CA ASN A 41 -0.07 -1.35 13.70
C ASN A 41 0.63 -1.13 12.35
N PHE A 42 -0.13 -1.08 11.27
CA PHE A 42 0.35 -0.94 9.89
C PHE A 42 -0.20 0.30 9.20
N LEU A 43 -0.49 1.36 9.98
CA LEU A 43 -0.92 2.65 9.46
C LEU A 43 0.24 3.65 9.54
N GLU A 44 0.83 3.98 8.40
CA GLU A 44 1.92 4.93 8.30
C GLU A 44 1.47 6.21 7.58
N TRP A 45 1.51 7.33 8.31
CA TRP A 45 1.03 8.63 7.86
C TRP A 45 2.17 9.64 7.80
N SER A 46 2.30 10.39 6.69
CA SER A 46 3.37 11.37 6.49
C SER A 46 3.39 12.47 7.56
N PHE A 47 2.24 12.89 8.07
CA PHE A 47 2.18 13.92 9.10
C PHE A 47 2.83 13.50 10.43
N GLN A 48 2.88 12.21 10.74
CA GLN A 48 3.49 11.69 11.98
C GLN A 48 5.01 11.80 11.96
N VAL A 49 5.62 11.64 10.79
CA VAL A 49 7.07 11.67 10.62
C VAL A 49 7.58 12.95 9.96
N LYS A 50 6.66 13.84 9.55
CA LYS A 50 6.94 15.09 8.83
C LYS A 50 7.69 14.86 7.50
N GLU A 51 7.55 13.69 6.93
CA GLU A 51 8.16 13.27 5.68
C GLU A 51 7.18 12.41 4.89
N GLY A 52 7.06 12.66 3.60
CA GLY A 52 6.09 11.97 2.74
C GLY A 52 6.75 11.26 1.57
N LYS A 53 5.97 10.41 0.91
CA LYS A 53 6.37 9.76 -0.34
C LYS A 53 6.80 10.82 -1.38
N PRO A 54 7.87 10.64 -2.12
CA PRO A 54 8.58 9.39 -2.41
C PRO A 54 9.68 8.97 -1.42
N SER A 55 9.85 9.66 -0.29
CA SER A 55 10.78 9.21 0.74
C SER A 55 10.45 7.79 1.21
N ARG A 56 11.49 7.00 1.52
CA ARG A 56 11.36 5.62 2.00
C ARG A 56 10.95 5.51 3.46
N VAL A 57 11.02 6.59 4.22
CA VAL A 57 10.83 6.58 5.68
C VAL A 57 9.54 5.89 6.10
N LEU A 58 8.42 6.15 5.42
CA LEU A 58 7.14 5.51 5.74
C LEU A 58 7.17 3.99 5.47
N TYR A 59 7.86 3.58 4.41
CA TYR A 59 8.00 2.16 4.03
C TYR A 59 8.94 1.41 4.96
N GLU A 60 10.06 2.04 5.36
CA GLU A 60 11.01 1.50 6.34
C GLU A 60 10.33 1.29 7.70
N ARG A 61 9.55 2.26 8.17
CA ARG A 61 8.75 2.13 9.40
C ARG A 61 7.73 0.99 9.32
N LEU A 62 7.06 0.85 8.18
CA LEU A 62 6.13 -0.26 7.98
C LEU A 62 6.88 -1.60 7.98
N ALA A 63 8.04 -1.69 7.32
CA ALA A 63 8.89 -2.89 7.33
C ALA A 63 9.31 -3.27 8.75
N GLU A 64 9.79 -2.31 9.54
CA GLU A 64 10.12 -2.52 10.97
C GLU A 64 8.89 -3.01 11.77
N SER A 65 7.72 -2.41 11.54
CA SER A 65 6.47 -2.84 12.19
C SER A 65 6.08 -4.27 11.83
N CYS A 66 6.34 -4.69 10.59
CA CYS A 66 6.15 -6.06 10.12
C CYS A 66 7.13 -7.03 10.82
N GLU A 67 8.42 -6.71 10.82
CA GLU A 67 9.47 -7.55 11.42
C GLU A 67 9.24 -7.77 12.92
N VAL A 68 8.89 -6.73 13.67
CA VAL A 68 8.54 -6.83 15.10
C VAL A 68 7.40 -7.84 15.36
N ARG A 69 6.54 -8.05 14.36
CA ARG A 69 5.40 -8.98 14.42
C ARG A 69 5.65 -10.30 13.71
N GLY A 70 6.90 -10.55 13.32
CA GLY A 70 7.29 -11.80 12.65
C GLY A 70 6.83 -11.90 11.20
N ILE A 71 6.51 -10.78 10.57
CA ILE A 71 6.16 -10.73 9.15
C ILE A 71 7.41 -10.29 8.37
N ASP A 72 7.88 -11.14 7.47
CA ASP A 72 8.97 -10.80 6.56
C ASP A 72 8.51 -9.71 5.58
N PRO A 73 9.23 -8.58 5.44
CA PRO A 73 8.92 -7.55 4.44
C PRO A 73 8.72 -8.09 3.02
N ARG A 74 9.44 -9.14 2.63
CA ARG A 74 9.27 -9.82 1.33
C ARG A 74 7.92 -10.53 1.15
N GLY A 75 7.19 -10.74 2.24
CA GLY A 75 5.82 -11.24 2.23
C GLY A 75 4.74 -10.14 2.17
N VAL A 76 5.15 -8.86 2.20
CA VAL A 76 4.23 -7.73 2.08
C VAL A 76 3.95 -7.45 0.62
N PHE A 77 2.68 -7.39 0.23
CA PHE A 77 2.26 -6.96 -1.10
C PHE A 77 1.70 -5.54 -1.04
N TYR A 78 2.46 -4.59 -1.56
CA TYR A 78 2.11 -3.17 -1.57
C TYR A 78 1.44 -2.79 -2.89
N VAL A 79 0.26 -2.19 -2.82
CA VAL A 79 -0.51 -1.74 -3.99
C VAL A 79 -0.53 -0.22 -4.04
N GLY A 80 -0.12 0.35 -5.16
CA GLY A 80 -0.14 1.78 -5.39
C GLY A 80 -0.34 2.13 -6.86
N ASN A 81 -0.70 3.37 -7.13
CA ASN A 81 -0.97 3.88 -8.48
C ASN A 81 0.07 4.87 -8.99
N ASP A 82 1.09 5.16 -8.20
CA ASP A 82 2.17 6.10 -8.52
C ASP A 82 3.51 5.36 -8.55
N LEU A 83 4.15 5.33 -9.72
CA LEU A 83 5.42 4.62 -9.89
C LEU A 83 6.50 5.16 -8.94
N GLN A 84 6.65 6.49 -8.88
CA GLN A 84 7.71 7.15 -8.12
C GLN A 84 7.43 7.19 -6.61
N LYS A 85 6.17 7.38 -6.23
CA LYS A 85 5.78 7.55 -4.83
C LYS A 85 5.39 6.25 -4.14
N ASP A 86 4.93 5.27 -4.89
CA ASP A 86 4.40 4.02 -4.34
C ASP A 86 5.31 2.83 -4.68
N ILE A 87 5.53 2.57 -5.96
CA ILE A 87 6.13 1.31 -6.41
C ILE A 87 7.63 1.27 -6.09
N LEU A 88 8.38 2.27 -6.53
CA LEU A 88 9.83 2.26 -6.36
C LEU A 88 10.25 2.26 -4.88
N PRO A 89 9.75 3.14 -4.00
CA PRO A 89 10.18 3.11 -2.60
C PRO A 89 9.71 1.88 -1.83
N ALA A 90 8.54 1.29 -2.17
CA ALA A 90 8.09 0.03 -1.59
C ALA A 90 9.01 -1.14 -2.01
N HIS A 91 9.38 -1.19 -3.28
CA HIS A 91 10.31 -2.21 -3.80
C HIS A 91 11.70 -2.11 -3.14
N GLU A 92 12.20 -0.89 -2.94
CA GLU A 92 13.52 -0.65 -2.32
C GLU A 92 13.63 -1.16 -0.87
N VAL A 93 12.52 -1.24 -0.13
CA VAL A 93 12.48 -1.83 1.22
C VAL A 93 12.16 -3.33 1.23
N GLY A 94 12.06 -3.93 0.05
CA GLY A 94 11.87 -5.38 -0.12
C GLY A 94 10.43 -5.85 -0.22
N PHE A 95 9.45 -4.96 -0.33
CA PHE A 95 8.06 -5.35 -0.55
C PHE A 95 7.85 -5.86 -1.98
N LEU A 96 6.94 -6.81 -2.14
CA LEU A 96 6.34 -7.11 -3.44
C LEU A 96 5.39 -5.97 -3.81
N THR A 97 5.37 -5.58 -5.08
CA THR A 97 4.66 -4.39 -5.53
C THR A 97 3.62 -4.68 -6.60
N GLY A 98 2.46 -4.04 -6.48
CA GLY A 98 1.38 -4.07 -7.45
C GLY A 98 1.07 -2.68 -7.99
N LEU A 99 1.35 -2.43 -9.28
CA LEU A 99 0.97 -1.19 -9.94
C LEU A 99 -0.52 -1.24 -10.29
N PHE A 100 -1.33 -0.39 -9.64
CA PHE A 100 -2.75 -0.28 -9.93
C PHE A 100 -2.99 0.60 -11.16
N ALA A 101 -3.45 0.00 -12.25
CA ALA A 101 -3.71 0.63 -13.54
C ALA A 101 -5.19 0.58 -13.97
N GLY A 102 -6.10 0.37 -13.01
CA GLY A 102 -7.55 0.27 -13.28
C GLY A 102 -8.21 1.61 -13.60
N ASP A 103 -7.58 2.72 -13.27
CA ASP A 103 -8.06 4.06 -13.62
C ASP A 103 -6.93 4.91 -14.21
N LYS A 104 -7.05 5.21 -15.52
CA LYS A 104 -6.07 6.04 -16.24
C LYS A 104 -5.92 7.45 -15.66
N ARG A 105 -6.94 8.00 -15.00
CA ARG A 105 -6.87 9.35 -14.41
C ARG A 105 -6.03 9.37 -13.13
N SER A 106 -6.01 8.28 -12.39
CA SER A 106 -5.27 8.17 -11.15
C SER A 106 -3.85 7.63 -11.34
N LEU A 107 -3.59 6.87 -12.42
CA LEU A 107 -2.29 6.30 -12.71
C LEU A 107 -1.22 7.40 -12.94
N ARG A 108 -0.09 7.29 -12.21
CA ARG A 108 1.04 8.22 -12.24
C ARG A 108 2.33 7.47 -12.54
N ILE A 109 2.73 7.45 -13.81
CA ILE A 109 3.97 6.79 -14.25
C ILE A 109 5.00 7.78 -14.82
N GLY A 110 4.67 9.11 -14.81
CA GLY A 110 5.52 10.13 -15.42
C GLY A 110 5.58 9.98 -16.94
N ASP A 111 6.72 10.33 -17.52
CA ASP A 111 6.98 10.26 -18.96
C ASP A 111 7.48 8.87 -19.41
N VAL A 112 7.38 7.86 -18.55
CA VAL A 112 7.84 6.50 -18.83
C VAL A 112 6.75 5.75 -19.62
N PRO A 113 7.10 5.01 -20.70
CA PRO A 113 6.14 4.12 -21.37
C PRO A 113 5.53 3.12 -20.40
N PHE A 114 4.25 2.78 -20.60
CA PHE A 114 3.53 1.89 -19.69
C PHE A 114 4.23 0.53 -19.51
N GLU A 115 4.75 -0.06 -20.57
CA GLU A 115 5.47 -1.34 -20.54
C GLU A 115 6.71 -1.26 -19.64
N SER A 116 7.42 -0.13 -19.69
CA SER A 116 8.58 0.11 -18.82
C SER A 116 8.17 0.29 -17.37
N ALA A 117 7.10 1.05 -17.09
CA ALA A 117 6.57 1.19 -15.74
C ALA A 117 6.06 -0.15 -15.18
N ALA A 118 5.36 -0.93 -16.01
CA ALA A 118 4.85 -2.25 -15.66
C ALA A 118 5.98 -3.25 -15.29
N SER A 119 7.13 -3.16 -15.97
CA SER A 119 8.29 -4.03 -15.68
C SER A 119 9.01 -3.71 -14.36
N LEU A 120 8.72 -2.56 -13.74
CA LEU A 120 9.28 -2.14 -12.45
C LEU A 120 8.43 -2.58 -11.25
N ALA A 121 7.25 -3.13 -11.48
CA ALA A 121 6.38 -3.71 -10.46
C ALA A 121 6.36 -5.23 -10.60
N ASP A 122 6.14 -5.94 -9.49
CA ASP A 122 6.02 -7.41 -9.50
C ASP A 122 4.71 -7.87 -10.14
N ALA A 123 3.67 -7.01 -10.07
CA ALA A 123 2.40 -7.25 -10.74
C ALA A 123 1.77 -5.94 -11.23
N VAL A 124 0.97 -6.04 -12.28
CA VAL A 124 0.04 -4.97 -12.69
C VAL A 124 -1.37 -5.45 -12.44
N ILE A 125 -2.17 -4.66 -11.72
CA ILE A 125 -3.55 -4.96 -11.40
C ILE A 125 -4.47 -3.84 -11.90
N THR A 126 -5.59 -4.20 -12.48
CA THR A 126 -6.61 -3.27 -13.00
C THR A 126 -7.89 -3.30 -12.18
N ASP A 127 -8.03 -4.30 -11.32
CA ASP A 127 -9.13 -4.44 -10.36
C ASP A 127 -8.55 -4.92 -9.02
N LEU A 128 -8.98 -4.32 -7.92
CA LEU A 128 -8.50 -4.68 -6.58
C LEU A 128 -8.83 -6.13 -6.17
N ASN A 129 -9.81 -6.76 -6.79
CA ASN A 129 -10.11 -8.17 -6.55
C ASN A 129 -8.98 -9.11 -7.04
N GLN A 130 -8.16 -8.66 -8.01
CA GLN A 130 -6.99 -9.40 -8.49
C GLN A 130 -5.90 -9.58 -7.41
N VAL A 131 -5.89 -8.72 -6.39
CA VAL A 131 -5.00 -8.89 -5.22
C VAL A 131 -5.16 -10.29 -4.61
N ARG A 132 -6.39 -10.85 -4.65
CA ARG A 132 -6.65 -12.19 -4.15
C ARG A 132 -5.88 -13.28 -4.90
N GLU A 133 -5.64 -13.09 -6.19
CA GLU A 133 -4.90 -14.04 -7.02
C GLU A 133 -3.41 -13.95 -6.71
N VAL A 134 -2.88 -12.74 -6.58
CA VAL A 134 -1.47 -12.51 -6.27
C VAL A 134 -1.11 -13.05 -4.88
N VAL A 135 -1.91 -12.74 -3.86
CA VAL A 135 -1.66 -13.16 -2.47
C VAL A 135 -1.81 -14.68 -2.26
N LYS A 136 -2.56 -15.38 -3.10
CA LYS A 136 -2.68 -16.85 -3.03
C LYS A 136 -1.50 -17.61 -3.66
N LEU A 137 -0.72 -16.93 -4.50
CA LEU A 137 0.43 -17.53 -5.20
C LEU A 137 1.72 -17.44 -4.36
N GLY A 138 1.72 -16.73 -3.27
CA GLY A 138 2.80 -16.64 -2.29
C GLY A 138 2.51 -17.48 -1.06
#